data_4cbe1800196ebb72b219b81a798c363e
#
_entry.id   4cbe1800196ebb72b219b81a798c363e
#
_cell.length_a   1.000
_cell.length_b   1.000
_cell.length_c   1.000
_cell.angle_alpha   90.00
_cell.angle_beta   90.00
_cell.angle_gamma   90.00
#
_symmetry.space_group_name_H-M   'P 1'
#
loop_
_entity.id
_entity.type
_entity.pdbx_description
1 polymer ?
#
loop_
_entity_poly.entity_id
_entity_poly.type
_entity_poly.pdbx_seq_one_letter_code
_entity_poly.pdbx_strand_id
1 'polypeptide(L)'
;MALPALAENYATPKEAEAMVAKAAKALQANRDQTLKEITAKDKKWVDRDLYPVVYDMNGKCLAHGQNAKSVGKDLIDMADADGKEFVKERVELAKSKGKFWQDYKFTDPVSKKVLPKSAYCEKVGDDIVCAGVYKH
;
A
#
# COMPACT_ATOMS: atom_id res chain seq x y z
N MET A 1 30.20 -8.36 -14.27
CA MET A 1 28.87 -8.94 -14.24
C MET A 1 27.82 -7.84 -14.16
N ALA A 2 26.85 -7.87 -15.03
CA ALA A 2 25.79 -6.87 -15.02
C ALA A 2 24.75 -7.19 -13.95
N LEU A 3 24.39 -6.20 -13.16
CA LEU A 3 23.25 -6.31 -12.24
C LEU A 3 21.96 -6.20 -13.04
N PRO A 4 20.92 -6.91 -12.64
CA PRO A 4 19.63 -6.74 -13.30
C PRO A 4 19.15 -5.31 -13.11
N ALA A 5 18.96 -4.59 -14.20
CA ALA A 5 18.42 -3.24 -14.16
C ALA A 5 17.05 -3.19 -13.45
N LEU A 6 16.29 -4.31 -13.55
CA LEU A 6 14.96 -4.43 -12.92
C LEU A 6 15.04 -4.30 -11.40
N ALA A 7 16.07 -4.85 -10.75
CA ALA A 7 16.23 -4.78 -9.31
C ALA A 7 16.49 -3.35 -8.83
N GLU A 8 17.04 -2.49 -9.71
CA GLU A 8 17.29 -1.08 -9.37
C GLU A 8 16.08 -0.19 -9.63
N ASN A 9 15.22 -0.59 -10.59
CA ASN A 9 14.09 0.24 -11.03
C ASN A 9 12.79 -0.08 -10.30
N TYR A 10 12.65 -1.27 -9.76
CA TYR A 10 11.43 -1.73 -9.13
C TYR A 10 11.70 -2.20 -7.72
N ALA A 11 10.73 -1.94 -6.85
CA ALA A 11 10.81 -2.40 -5.46
C ALA A 11 10.63 -3.92 -5.40
N THR A 12 11.26 -4.53 -4.41
CA THR A 12 11.20 -5.96 -4.14
C THR A 12 10.18 -6.27 -3.04
N PRO A 13 9.72 -7.54 -2.94
CA PRO A 13 8.85 -7.93 -1.82
C PRO A 13 9.45 -7.66 -0.44
N LYS A 14 10.75 -7.86 -0.27
CA LYS A 14 11.41 -7.54 1.00
C LYS A 14 11.33 -6.06 1.33
N GLU A 15 11.49 -5.22 0.34
CA GLU A 15 11.39 -3.78 0.51
C GLU A 15 9.97 -3.36 0.89
N ALA A 16 8.96 -4.01 0.29
CA ALA A 16 7.57 -3.75 0.65
C ALA A 16 7.29 -4.13 2.12
N GLU A 17 7.75 -5.29 2.56
CA GLU A 17 7.62 -5.70 3.96
C GLU A 17 8.32 -4.72 4.90
N ALA A 18 9.53 -4.28 4.54
CA ALA A 18 10.28 -3.33 5.35
C ALA A 18 9.57 -1.97 5.44
N MET A 19 9.00 -1.51 4.35
CA MET A 19 8.25 -0.24 4.34
C MET A 19 7.01 -0.33 5.23
N VAL A 20 6.28 -1.43 5.18
CA VAL A 20 5.10 -1.63 6.03
C VAL A 20 5.51 -1.70 7.50
N ALA A 21 6.58 -2.41 7.84
CA ALA A 21 7.08 -2.47 9.22
C ALA A 21 7.46 -1.08 9.73
N LYS A 22 8.13 -0.29 8.91
CA LYS A 22 8.50 1.09 9.22
C LYS A 22 7.26 1.96 9.43
N ALA A 23 6.28 1.84 8.54
CA ALA A 23 5.03 2.59 8.64
C ALA A 23 4.23 2.18 9.89
N ALA A 24 4.20 0.89 10.22
CA ALA A 24 3.51 0.41 11.42
C ALA A 24 4.10 1.04 12.68
N LYS A 25 5.41 1.10 12.80
CA LYS A 25 6.08 1.75 13.93
C LYS A 25 5.80 3.24 13.97
N ALA A 26 5.84 3.90 12.83
CA ALA A 26 5.58 5.34 12.75
C ALA A 26 4.13 5.68 13.13
N LEU A 27 3.17 4.86 12.70
CA LEU A 27 1.76 5.03 13.07
C LEU A 27 1.55 4.87 14.57
N GLN A 28 2.25 3.94 15.21
CA GLN A 28 2.18 3.76 16.65
C GLN A 28 2.81 4.93 17.42
N ALA A 29 3.88 5.51 16.89
CA ALA A 29 4.58 6.61 17.53
C ALA A 29 3.85 7.96 17.34
N ASN A 30 3.36 8.24 16.13
CA ASN A 30 2.67 9.47 15.82
C ASN A 30 1.77 9.26 14.60
N ARG A 31 0.54 8.83 14.85
CA ARG A 31 -0.39 8.43 13.81
C ARG A 31 -0.71 9.57 12.83
N ASP A 32 -1.14 10.72 13.35
CA ASP A 32 -1.59 11.82 12.50
C ASP A 32 -0.47 12.35 11.61
N GLN A 33 0.72 12.51 12.17
CA GLN A 33 1.88 12.97 11.42
C GLN A 33 2.26 11.99 10.32
N THR A 34 2.24 10.70 10.64
CA THR A 34 2.59 9.65 9.66
C THR A 34 1.61 9.62 8.50
N LEU A 35 0.30 9.71 8.78
CA LEU A 35 -0.71 9.74 7.72
C LEU A 35 -0.51 10.93 6.78
N LYS A 36 -0.21 12.10 7.33
CA LYS A 36 0.05 13.30 6.54
C LYS A 36 1.30 13.15 5.66
N GLU A 37 2.38 12.62 6.23
CA GLU A 37 3.64 12.42 5.50
C GLU A 37 3.48 11.45 4.33
N ILE A 38 2.75 10.36 4.55
CA ILE A 38 2.50 9.37 3.50
C ILE A 38 1.76 10.03 2.32
N THR A 39 0.66 10.73 2.61
CA THR A 39 -0.15 11.37 1.57
C THR A 39 0.59 12.50 0.87
N ALA A 40 1.46 13.21 1.60
CA ALA A 40 2.29 14.26 1.04
C ALA A 40 3.45 13.73 0.19
N LYS A 41 3.62 12.41 0.13
CA LYS A 41 4.71 11.75 -0.60
C LYS A 41 6.08 12.18 -0.10
N ASP A 42 6.21 12.28 1.23
CA ASP A 42 7.51 12.54 1.86
C ASP A 42 8.52 11.50 1.37
N LYS A 43 9.76 11.91 1.13
CA LYS A 43 10.82 11.06 0.57
C LYS A 43 11.01 9.76 1.35
N LYS A 44 10.81 9.78 2.66
CA LYS A 44 10.94 8.57 3.49
C LYS A 44 9.87 7.54 3.18
N TRP A 45 8.78 7.92 2.49
CA TRP A 45 7.65 7.06 2.19
C TRP A 45 7.51 6.71 0.71
N VAL A 46 8.46 7.13 -0.12
CA VAL A 46 8.46 6.83 -1.55
C VAL A 46 9.80 6.23 -1.94
N ASP A 47 9.78 5.06 -2.55
CA ASP A 47 10.97 4.41 -3.06
C ASP A 47 10.65 3.82 -4.43
N ARG A 48 11.03 4.57 -5.50
CA ARG A 48 10.75 4.18 -6.89
C ARG A 48 9.24 4.02 -7.12
N ASP A 49 8.75 2.79 -7.31
CA ASP A 49 7.31 2.49 -7.49
C ASP A 49 6.63 2.04 -6.19
N LEU A 50 7.35 2.06 -5.07
CA LEU A 50 6.85 1.60 -3.77
C LEU A 50 6.36 2.78 -2.93
N TYR A 51 5.19 2.65 -2.35
CA TYR A 51 4.58 3.62 -1.46
C TYR A 51 3.58 2.92 -0.53
N PRO A 52 3.34 3.44 0.68
CA PRO A 52 2.33 2.85 1.54
C PRO A 52 0.95 3.46 1.30
N VAL A 53 -0.07 2.69 1.66
CA VAL A 53 -1.45 3.16 1.79
C VAL A 53 -1.95 2.71 3.16
N VAL A 54 -2.87 3.49 3.74
CA VAL A 54 -3.46 3.16 5.05
C VAL A 54 -4.97 3.26 4.95
N TYR A 55 -5.65 2.24 5.43
CA TYR A 55 -7.11 2.18 5.51
C TYR A 55 -7.54 1.93 6.95
N ASP A 56 -8.77 2.33 7.30
CA ASP A 56 -9.38 1.85 8.55
C ASP A 56 -10.08 0.52 8.31
N MET A 57 -10.66 -0.05 9.37
CA MET A 57 -11.31 -1.35 9.31
C MET A 57 -12.70 -1.31 8.66
N ASN A 58 -13.15 -0.15 8.21
CA ASN A 58 -14.39 0.04 7.46
C ASN A 58 -14.13 0.28 5.97
N GLY A 59 -12.88 0.32 5.55
CA GLY A 59 -12.50 0.54 4.16
C GLY A 59 -12.35 2.00 3.77
N LYS A 60 -12.30 2.90 4.74
CA LYS A 60 -12.02 4.31 4.48
C LYS A 60 -10.51 4.50 4.30
N CYS A 61 -10.12 5.19 3.24
CA CYS A 61 -8.72 5.51 2.99
C CYS A 61 -8.26 6.64 3.91
N LEU A 62 -7.23 6.39 4.70
CA LEU A 62 -6.68 7.35 5.66
C LEU A 62 -5.43 8.05 5.12
N ALA A 63 -4.66 7.36 4.29
CA ALA A 63 -3.47 7.91 3.64
C ALA A 63 -3.18 7.13 2.36
N HIS A 64 -2.66 7.82 1.36
CA HIS A 64 -2.35 7.18 0.08
C HIS A 64 -1.12 7.83 -0.55
N GLY A 65 -0.06 7.04 -0.70
CA GLY A 65 1.22 7.52 -1.22
C GLY A 65 1.26 7.82 -2.70
N GLN A 66 0.19 7.49 -3.45
CA GLN A 66 0.11 7.80 -4.88
C GLN A 66 -1.01 8.79 -5.19
N ASN A 67 -2.18 8.59 -4.59
CA ASN A 67 -3.39 9.35 -4.96
C ASN A 67 -4.04 9.98 -3.73
N ALA A 68 -3.69 11.23 -3.46
CA ALA A 68 -4.24 11.98 -2.34
C ALA A 68 -5.77 12.16 -2.42
N LYS A 69 -6.34 12.08 -3.63
CA LYS A 69 -7.79 12.21 -3.81
C LYS A 69 -8.57 11.06 -3.20
N SER A 70 -7.93 9.92 -2.95
CA SER A 70 -8.58 8.77 -2.29
C SER A 70 -8.77 9.00 -0.80
N VAL A 71 -7.99 9.88 -0.19
CA VAL A 71 -8.01 10.09 1.26
C VAL A 71 -9.35 10.65 1.71
N GLY A 72 -9.92 10.04 2.73
CA GLY A 72 -11.22 10.43 3.29
C GLY A 72 -12.41 9.74 2.64
N LYS A 73 -12.18 8.98 1.57
CA LYS A 73 -13.26 8.27 0.86
C LYS A 73 -13.45 6.87 1.44
N ASP A 74 -14.71 6.43 1.48
CA ASP A 74 -15.05 5.05 1.76
C ASP A 74 -14.88 4.26 0.45
N LEU A 75 -13.92 3.33 0.43
CA LEU A 75 -13.60 2.57 -0.75
C LEU A 75 -13.91 1.08 -0.60
N ILE A 76 -14.76 0.72 0.37
CA ILE A 76 -15.07 -0.68 0.69
C ILE A 76 -15.61 -1.45 -0.53
N ASP A 77 -16.35 -0.79 -1.38
CA ASP A 77 -16.95 -1.40 -2.58
C ASP A 77 -16.11 -1.19 -3.85
N MET A 78 -14.93 -0.60 -3.72
CA MET A 78 -14.05 -0.36 -4.86
C MET A 78 -13.56 -1.67 -5.46
N ALA A 79 -13.67 -1.78 -6.78
CA ALA A 79 -13.19 -2.95 -7.51
C ALA A 79 -12.01 -2.58 -8.41
N ASP A 80 -11.11 -3.53 -8.62
CA ASP A 80 -10.04 -3.38 -9.59
C ASP A 80 -10.53 -3.64 -11.02
N ALA A 81 -9.61 -3.63 -11.98
CA ALA A 81 -9.94 -3.81 -13.40
C ALA A 81 -10.60 -5.17 -13.70
N ASP A 82 -10.40 -6.17 -12.85
CA ASP A 82 -11.00 -7.49 -13.00
C ASP A 82 -12.28 -7.66 -12.18
N GLY A 83 -12.77 -6.59 -11.56
CA GLY A 83 -13.96 -6.65 -10.72
C GLY A 83 -13.72 -7.15 -9.31
N LYS A 84 -12.48 -7.30 -8.88
CA LYS A 84 -12.15 -7.75 -7.53
C LYS A 84 -12.32 -6.61 -6.54
N GLU A 85 -13.15 -6.79 -5.53
CA GLU A 85 -13.33 -5.82 -4.45
C GLU A 85 -12.17 -5.95 -3.45
N PHE A 86 -11.03 -5.40 -3.83
CA PHE A 86 -9.78 -5.63 -3.10
C PHE A 86 -9.73 -4.93 -1.74
N VAL A 87 -10.42 -3.81 -1.56
CA VAL A 87 -10.46 -3.13 -0.26
C VAL A 87 -11.24 -3.97 0.74
N LYS A 88 -12.39 -4.52 0.33
CA LYS A 88 -13.21 -5.39 1.15
C LYS A 88 -12.46 -6.66 1.56
N GLU A 89 -11.80 -7.30 0.60
CA GLU A 89 -10.95 -8.48 0.89
C GLU A 89 -9.84 -8.12 1.86
N ARG A 90 -9.21 -6.96 1.68
CA ARG A 90 -8.13 -6.47 2.55
C ARG A 90 -8.61 -6.35 4.01
N VAL A 91 -9.79 -5.77 4.22
CA VAL A 91 -10.37 -5.64 5.56
C VAL A 91 -10.62 -7.01 6.17
N GLU A 92 -11.19 -7.94 5.38
CA GLU A 92 -11.46 -9.31 5.85
C GLU A 92 -10.17 -10.04 6.24
N LEU A 93 -9.12 -9.93 5.41
CA LEU A 93 -7.83 -10.54 5.68
C LEU A 93 -7.15 -9.93 6.91
N ALA A 94 -7.30 -8.63 7.10
CA ALA A 94 -6.75 -7.96 8.28
C ALA A 94 -7.41 -8.48 9.56
N LYS A 95 -8.73 -8.70 9.54
CA LYS A 95 -9.45 -9.25 10.68
C LYS A 95 -9.04 -10.68 10.99
N SER A 96 -8.85 -11.51 9.97
CA SER A 96 -8.61 -12.94 10.15
C SER A 96 -7.13 -13.30 10.33
N LYS A 97 -6.22 -12.55 9.71
CA LYS A 97 -4.80 -12.91 9.66
C LYS A 97 -3.87 -11.89 10.30
N GLY A 98 -4.21 -10.62 10.29
CA GLY A 98 -3.37 -9.54 10.80
C GLY A 98 -2.22 -9.14 9.89
N LYS A 99 -1.49 -10.10 9.31
CA LYS A 99 -0.42 -9.89 8.32
C LYS A 99 -0.71 -10.80 7.15
N PHE A 100 -0.59 -10.26 5.91
CA PHE A 100 -0.94 -11.04 4.73
C PHE A 100 -0.42 -10.39 3.46
N TRP A 101 -0.36 -11.18 2.38
CA TRP A 101 -0.14 -10.72 1.02
C TRP A 101 -1.45 -10.77 0.26
N GLN A 102 -1.68 -9.78 -0.60
CA GLN A 102 -2.90 -9.69 -1.41
C GLN A 102 -2.54 -9.34 -2.84
N ASP A 103 -3.13 -10.05 -3.79
CA ASP A 103 -2.97 -9.78 -5.22
C ASP A 103 -4.17 -9.02 -5.75
N TYR A 104 -3.93 -8.01 -6.56
CA TYR A 104 -4.95 -7.23 -7.26
C TYR A 104 -4.29 -6.43 -8.37
N LYS A 105 -5.05 -5.64 -9.11
CA LYS A 105 -4.52 -4.78 -10.16
C LYS A 105 -4.62 -3.32 -9.73
N PHE A 106 -3.59 -2.55 -10.05
CA PHE A 106 -3.59 -1.13 -9.73
C PHE A 106 -2.69 -0.35 -10.67
N THR A 107 -2.87 0.97 -10.71
CA THR A 107 -2.09 1.84 -11.58
C THR A 107 -0.67 2.00 -11.03
N ASP A 108 0.31 1.66 -11.86
CA ASP A 108 1.73 1.89 -11.56
C ASP A 108 2.01 3.41 -11.62
N PRO A 109 2.60 3.99 -10.56
CA PRO A 109 2.83 5.43 -10.52
C PRO A 109 3.84 5.93 -11.55
N VAL A 110 4.72 5.06 -12.03
CA VAL A 110 5.78 5.42 -12.99
C VAL A 110 5.27 5.30 -14.42
N SER A 111 4.78 4.12 -14.82
CA SER A 111 4.33 3.88 -16.19
C SER A 111 2.91 4.36 -16.48
N LYS A 112 2.11 4.60 -15.45
CA LYS A 112 0.68 4.95 -15.54
C LYS A 112 -0.19 3.83 -16.10
N LYS A 113 0.36 2.62 -16.23
CA LYS A 113 -0.39 1.45 -16.69
C LYS A 113 -1.00 0.72 -15.51
N VAL A 114 -2.15 0.09 -15.74
CA VAL A 114 -2.77 -0.82 -14.77
C VAL A 114 -2.02 -2.15 -14.86
N LEU A 115 -1.38 -2.54 -13.76
CA LEU A 115 -0.55 -3.74 -13.70
C LEU A 115 -0.98 -4.64 -12.55
N PRO A 116 -0.70 -5.95 -12.64
CA PRO A 116 -0.82 -6.82 -11.47
C PRO A 116 0.08 -6.30 -10.36
N LYS A 117 -0.43 -6.37 -9.13
CA LYS A 117 0.27 -5.88 -7.95
C LYS A 117 0.07 -6.85 -6.81
N SER A 118 1.13 -7.11 -6.04
CA SER A 118 1.04 -7.86 -4.79
C SER A 118 1.37 -6.93 -3.65
N ALA A 119 0.43 -6.75 -2.73
CA ALA A 119 0.60 -5.88 -1.58
C ALA A 119 0.78 -6.71 -0.30
N TYR A 120 1.79 -6.33 0.47
CA TYR A 120 1.94 -6.82 1.84
C TYR A 120 1.22 -5.87 2.77
N CYS A 121 0.45 -6.40 3.71
CA CYS A 121 -0.36 -5.60 4.62
C CYS A 121 -0.20 -6.06 6.06
N GLU A 122 -0.29 -5.12 7.00
CA GLU A 122 -0.35 -5.41 8.44
C GLU A 122 -1.46 -4.60 9.08
N LYS A 123 -2.18 -5.26 9.98
CA LYS A 123 -3.13 -4.57 10.86
C LYS A 123 -2.34 -3.95 12.02
N VAL A 124 -2.53 -2.65 12.22
CA VAL A 124 -1.86 -1.88 13.26
C VAL A 124 -2.94 -1.15 14.06
N GLY A 125 -3.31 -1.69 15.23
CA GLY A 125 -4.47 -1.20 15.95
C GLY A 125 -5.72 -1.39 15.10
N ASP A 126 -6.43 -0.31 14.81
CA ASP A 126 -7.60 -0.33 13.94
C ASP A 126 -7.30 0.13 12.51
N ASP A 127 -6.02 0.27 12.18
CA ASP A 127 -5.57 0.65 10.85
C ASP A 127 -4.99 -0.54 10.10
N ILE A 128 -5.00 -0.46 8.77
CA ILE A 128 -4.36 -1.45 7.89
C ILE A 128 -3.38 -0.70 7.03
N VAL A 129 -2.10 -1.04 7.12
CA VAL A 129 -1.07 -0.43 6.27
C VAL A 129 -0.57 -1.45 5.26
N CYS A 130 -0.50 -1.02 4.01
CA CYS A 130 -0.06 -1.87 2.90
C CYS A 130 0.97 -1.15 2.04
N ALA A 131 1.86 -1.94 1.45
CA ALA A 131 2.73 -1.47 0.37
C ALA A 131 2.94 -2.65 -0.57
N GLY A 132 3.01 -2.39 -1.86
CA GLY A 132 3.00 -3.48 -2.82
C GLY A 132 4.01 -3.33 -3.94
N VAL A 133 4.29 -4.47 -4.59
CA VAL A 133 5.17 -4.53 -5.73
C VAL A 133 4.36 -4.81 -6.98
N TYR A 134 4.68 -4.09 -8.05
CA TYR A 134 4.04 -4.29 -9.35
C TYR A 134 4.78 -5.39 -10.12
N LYS A 135 4.04 -6.11 -10.93
CA LYS A 135 4.59 -7.15 -11.81
C LYS A 135 4.71 -6.57 -13.22
N HIS A 136 5.93 -6.50 -13.69
CA HIS A 136 6.26 -5.90 -14.99
C HIS A 136 6.46 -6.92 -16.09
#